data_ed6454f907d60f5f255a3ddb58deee13
#
_entry.id   ed6454f907d60f5f255a3ddb58deee13
#
_cell.length_a   1.000
_cell.length_b   1.000
_cell.length_c   1.000
_cell.angle_alpha   90.00
_cell.angle_beta   90.00
_cell.angle_gamma   90.00
#
_symmetry.space_group_name_H-M   'P 1'
#
loop_
_entity.id
_entity.type
_entity.pdbx_description
1 polymer ?
#
loop_
_entity_poly.entity_id
_entity_poly.type
_entity_poly.pdbx_seq_one_letter_code
_entity_poly.pdbx_strand_id
1 'polypeptide(L)' 'LAYLDRLLRQTERAIAGLKRSKRPEDASRLAELEQVHQGLLDTKEEWLSWQR' A
#
# COMPACT_ATOMS: atom_id res chain seq x y z
N LEU A 1 -0.34 -13.30 8.14
CA LEU A 1 -1.50 -13.25 7.31
C LEU A 1 -1.12 -13.06 5.86
N ALA A 2 -1.14 -14.18 5.14
CA ALA A 2 -0.66 -14.21 3.75
C ALA A 2 -1.43 -13.26 2.84
N TYR A 3 -2.73 -13.09 3.08
CA TYR A 3 -3.58 -12.24 2.26
C TYR A 3 -3.18 -10.75 2.37
N LEU A 4 -2.99 -10.27 3.59
CA LEU A 4 -2.58 -8.89 3.82
C LEU A 4 -1.18 -8.63 3.27
N ASP A 5 -0.27 -9.57 3.46
CA ASP A 5 1.09 -9.45 2.94
C ASP A 5 1.09 -9.38 1.41
N ARG A 6 0.23 -10.17 0.77
CA ARG A 6 0.09 -10.14 -0.68
C ARG A 6 -0.42 -8.79 -1.17
N LEU A 7 -1.45 -8.25 -0.51
CA LEU A 7 -1.99 -6.95 -0.86
C LEU A 7 -0.96 -5.84 -0.67
N LEU A 8 -0.20 -5.90 0.43
CA LEU A 8 0.86 -4.93 0.68
C LEU A 8 1.91 -4.97 -0.41
N ARG A 9 2.34 -6.16 -0.84
CA ARG A 9 3.33 -6.30 -1.90
C ARG A 9 2.82 -5.77 -3.23
N GLN A 10 1.57 -6.05 -3.56
CA GLN A 10 0.96 -5.54 -4.79
C GLN A 10 0.92 -4.02 -4.78
N THR A 11 0.52 -3.44 -3.66
CA THR A 11 0.43 -2.00 -3.51
C THR A 11 1.82 -1.37 -3.61
N GLU A 12 2.82 -1.98 -2.97
CA GLU A 12 4.20 -1.50 -3.03
C GLU A 12 4.74 -1.50 -4.44
N ARG A 13 4.47 -2.55 -5.22
CA ARG A 13 4.90 -2.62 -6.61
C ARG A 13 4.23 -1.54 -7.46
N ALA A 14 2.93 -1.33 -7.24
CA ALA A 14 2.21 -0.30 -7.96
C ALA A 14 2.76 1.09 -7.62
N ILE A 15 3.03 1.34 -6.35
CA ILE A 15 3.62 2.60 -5.92
C ILE A 15 4.99 2.81 -6.55
N ALA A 16 5.83 1.78 -6.55
CA ALA A 16 7.16 1.86 -7.15
C ALA A 16 7.09 2.16 -8.63
N GLY A 17 6.15 1.53 -9.34
CA GLY A 17 5.94 1.79 -10.76
C GLY A 17 5.51 3.22 -11.02
N LEU A 18 4.60 3.74 -10.21
CA LEU A 18 4.11 5.10 -10.36
C LEU A 18 5.17 6.14 -9.99
N LYS A 19 6.03 5.83 -9.03
CA LYS A 19 7.13 6.74 -8.68
C LYS A 19 8.13 6.90 -9.82
N ARG A 20 8.28 5.89 -10.66
CA ARG A 20 9.15 5.98 -11.84
C ARG A 20 8.52 6.79 -12.94
N SER A 21 7.20 6.88 -12.95
CA SER A 21 6.48 7.65 -13.96
C SER A 21 6.52 9.13 -13.58
N LYS A 22 6.77 9.97 -14.58
CA LYS A 22 6.80 11.42 -14.39
C LYS A 22 5.52 12.09 -14.86
N ARG A 23 4.48 11.32 -15.12
CA ARG A 23 3.21 11.85 -15.61
C ARG A 23 2.40 12.45 -14.47
N PRO A 24 1.80 13.64 -14.67
CA PRO A 24 0.96 14.25 -13.64
C PRO A 24 -0.24 13.38 -13.25
N GLU A 25 -0.77 12.63 -14.20
CA GLU A 25 -1.90 11.72 -13.97
C GLU A 25 -1.56 10.64 -12.94
N ASP A 26 -0.32 10.17 -13.00
CA ASP A 26 0.14 9.12 -12.10
C ASP A 26 0.41 9.64 -10.69
N ALA A 27 0.64 10.94 -10.54
CA ALA A 27 0.84 11.53 -9.23
C ALA A 27 -0.42 11.42 -8.35
N SER A 28 -1.59 11.66 -8.93
CA SER A 28 -2.85 11.50 -8.20
C SER A 28 -3.08 10.04 -7.81
N ARG A 29 -2.79 9.13 -8.73
CA ARG A 29 -2.94 7.70 -8.49
C ARG A 29 -1.97 7.22 -7.41
N LEU A 30 -0.76 7.76 -7.43
CA LEU A 30 0.25 7.45 -6.42
C LEU A 30 -0.23 7.83 -5.03
N ALA A 31 -0.81 9.03 -4.89
CA ALA A 31 -1.35 9.48 -3.61
C ALA A 31 -2.45 8.54 -3.11
N GLU A 32 -3.35 8.11 -4.00
CA GLU A 32 -4.41 7.17 -3.63
C GLU A 32 -3.84 5.84 -3.17
N LEU A 33 -2.85 5.31 -3.89
CA LEU A 33 -2.23 4.04 -3.54
C LEU A 33 -1.46 4.13 -2.23
N GLU A 34 -0.83 5.26 -1.96
CA GLU A 34 -0.14 5.46 -0.69
C GLU A 34 -1.12 5.46 0.48
N GLN A 35 -2.31 6.05 0.30
CA GLN A 35 -3.35 6.00 1.32
C GLN A 35 -3.85 4.58 1.56
N VAL A 36 -4.06 3.82 0.49
CA VAL A 36 -4.46 2.42 0.60
C VAL A 36 -3.38 1.61 1.32
N HIS A 37 -2.12 1.82 0.95
CA HIS A 37 -0.99 1.13 1.56
C HIS A 37 -0.92 1.43 3.06
N GLN A 38 -1.08 2.69 3.44
CA GLN A 38 -1.07 3.08 4.84
C GLN A 38 -2.23 2.43 5.61
N GLY A 39 -3.42 2.38 5.01
CA GLY A 39 -4.56 1.71 5.61
C GLY A 39 -4.32 0.23 5.83
N LEU A 40 -3.67 -0.42 4.88
CA LEU A 40 -3.33 -1.83 5.01
C LEU A 40 -2.30 -2.07 6.12
N LEU A 41 -1.33 -1.19 6.24
CA LEU A 41 -0.33 -1.27 7.31
C LEU A 41 -0.99 -1.09 8.68
N ASP A 42 -1.88 -0.13 8.80
CA ASP A 42 -2.61 0.12 10.03
C ASP A 42 -3.45 -1.10 10.43
N THR A 43 -4.12 -1.70 9.46
CA THR A 43 -4.91 -2.92 9.68
C THR A 43 -4.03 -4.07 10.15
N LYS A 44 -2.85 -4.22 9.53
CA LYS A 44 -1.92 -5.27 9.91
C LYS A 44 -1.41 -5.06 11.34
N GLU A 45 -1.06 -3.84 11.70
CA GLU A 45 -0.60 -3.53 13.05
C GLU A 45 -1.69 -3.79 14.09
N GLU A 46 -2.92 -3.42 13.77
CA GLU A 46 -4.06 -3.67 14.64
C GLU A 46 -4.26 -5.16 14.85
N TRP A 47 -4.17 -5.93 13.79
CA TRP A 47 -4.27 -7.39 13.84
C TRP A 47 -3.20 -8.01 14.73
N LEU A 48 -1.96 -7.57 14.57
CA LEU A 48 -0.85 -8.07 15.38
C LEU A 48 -1.02 -7.72 16.85
N SER A 49 -1.58 -6.55 17.13
CA SER A 49 -1.88 -6.13 18.48
C SER A 49 -2.92 -7.04 19.13
N TRP A 50 -3.89 -7.50 18.35
CA TRP A 50 -4.93 -8.38 18.85
C TRP A 50 -4.42 -9.78 19.19
N GLN A 51 -3.35 -10.21 18.56
CA GLN A 51 -2.78 -11.55 18.77
C GLN A 51 -1.87 -11.65 19.98
N ARG A 52 -1.60 -10.54 20.65
CA ARG A 52 -0.82 -10.56 21.88
C ARG A 52 -1.75 -10.91 23.06
#